data_e1f78b2770463afa2579b54e2834909c
#
_entry.id   e1f78b2770463afa2579b54e2834909c
#
_cell.length_a   1.000
_cell.length_b   1.000
_cell.length_c   1.000
_cell.angle_alpha   90.00
_cell.angle_beta   90.00
_cell.angle_gamma   90.00
#
_symmetry.space_group_name_H-M   'P 1'
#
loop_
_entity.id
_entity.type
_entity.pdbx_description
1 polymer ?
#
loop_
_entity_poly.entity_id
_entity_poly.type
_entity_poly.pdbx_seq_one_letter_code
_entity_poly.pdbx_strand_id
1 'polypeptide(L)'
;VINYKSQFLGLASNDNHINRVRVSLPFRMQADLPDDLLETPGVNRSDIRIDPDKVLIRREMGGLPLTLSVPLGSYSGIAAKVTVNEITDELEYQVVLLHRDHALSIPLLTGTDMELTADYWEAWSDALALPLLTIDSDGTSKLARLA
;
A
#
# COMPACT_ATOMS: atom_id res chain seq x y z
N VAL A 1 1.38 15.37 -22.77
CA VAL A 1 1.00 14.91 -21.43
C VAL A 1 2.05 13.92 -20.95
N ILE A 2 2.67 14.25 -19.82
CA ILE A 2 3.69 13.39 -19.22
C ILE A 2 2.98 12.23 -18.51
N ASN A 3 3.38 11.00 -18.85
CA ASN A 3 2.85 9.82 -18.19
C ASN A 3 3.74 9.46 -16.99
N TYR A 4 3.43 10.03 -15.84
CA TYR A 4 4.18 9.79 -14.61
C TYR A 4 4.14 8.34 -14.15
N LYS A 5 3.05 7.63 -14.46
CA LYS A 5 2.91 6.22 -14.12
C LYS A 5 3.93 5.36 -14.88
N SER A 6 4.15 5.64 -16.16
CA SER A 6 5.18 4.97 -16.95
C SER A 6 6.57 5.23 -16.41
N GLN A 7 6.85 6.44 -15.94
CA GLN A 7 8.13 6.77 -15.31
C GLN A 7 8.33 5.99 -14.02
N PHE A 8 7.28 5.90 -13.20
CA PHE A 8 7.31 5.13 -11.95
C PHE A 8 7.57 3.65 -12.21
N LEU A 9 6.88 3.06 -13.19
CA LEU A 9 7.11 1.68 -13.60
C LEU A 9 8.52 1.48 -14.17
N GLY A 10 9.03 2.44 -14.91
CA GLY A 10 10.39 2.40 -15.44
C GLY A 10 11.46 2.32 -14.36
N LEU A 11 11.26 3.03 -13.24
CA LEU A 11 12.18 2.94 -12.09
C LEU A 11 12.19 1.54 -11.48
N ALA A 12 11.01 0.94 -11.29
CA ALA A 12 10.89 -0.38 -10.70
C ALA A 12 11.46 -1.50 -11.58
N SER A 13 11.46 -1.32 -12.90
CA SER A 13 11.97 -2.30 -13.85
C SER A 13 13.40 -2.05 -14.31
N ASN A 14 14.07 -1.01 -13.79
CA ASN A 14 15.43 -0.66 -14.16
C ASN A 14 16.43 -1.57 -13.43
N ASP A 15 17.08 -2.47 -14.18
CA ASP A 15 18.05 -3.43 -13.64
C ASP A 15 19.30 -2.76 -13.02
N ASN A 16 19.58 -1.51 -13.42
CA ASN A 16 20.71 -0.73 -12.89
C ASN A 16 20.35 0.06 -11.62
N HIS A 17 19.05 0.07 -11.26
CA HIS A 17 18.60 0.78 -10.06
C HIS A 17 18.93 -0.04 -8.81
N ILE A 18 19.69 0.57 -7.91
CA ILE A 18 20.02 -0.05 -6.63
C ILE A 18 18.97 0.35 -5.61
N ASN A 19 18.17 -0.61 -5.19
CA ASN A 19 17.18 -0.40 -4.13
C ASN A 19 17.91 -0.36 -2.78
N ARG A 20 17.87 0.80 -2.10
CA ARG A 20 18.52 1.04 -0.81
C ARG A 20 17.60 0.77 0.38
N VAL A 21 16.33 0.51 0.11
CA VAL A 21 15.33 0.29 1.15
C VAL A 21 15.23 -1.19 1.46
N ARG A 22 15.14 -1.52 2.75
CA ARG A 22 14.87 -2.87 3.23
C ARG A 22 13.68 -2.84 4.16
N VAL A 23 12.82 -3.83 4.02
CA VAL A 23 11.67 -4.03 4.91
C VAL A 23 11.94 -5.24 5.77
N SER A 24 11.81 -5.08 7.08
CA SER A 24 12.00 -6.17 8.05
C SER A 24 10.65 -6.59 8.62
N LEU A 25 10.42 -7.90 8.71
CA LEU A 25 9.22 -8.48 9.31
C LEU A 25 9.55 -9.08 10.68
N PRO A 26 8.66 -9.00 11.68
CA PRO A 26 7.34 -8.38 11.60
C PRO A 26 7.45 -6.84 11.53
N PHE A 27 6.55 -6.25 10.78
CA PHE A 27 6.48 -4.79 10.64
C PHE A 27 5.24 -4.26 11.36
N ARG A 28 5.40 -3.22 12.17
CA ARG A 28 4.30 -2.61 12.93
C ARG A 28 4.09 -1.18 12.49
N MET A 29 2.83 -0.79 12.32
CA MET A 29 2.46 0.55 11.95
C MET A 29 1.08 0.89 12.47
N GLN A 30 0.73 2.16 12.41
CA GLN A 30 -0.63 2.64 12.60
C GLN A 30 -1.12 3.27 11.32
N ALA A 31 -2.37 3.03 10.99
CA ALA A 31 -2.99 3.60 9.79
C ALA A 31 -4.45 3.92 10.05
N ASP A 32 -4.93 4.91 9.33
CA ASP A 32 -6.35 5.26 9.31
C ASP A 32 -6.99 4.40 8.23
N LEU A 33 -7.76 3.40 8.65
CA LEU A 33 -8.46 2.50 7.73
C LEU A 33 -9.90 2.95 7.57
N PRO A 34 -10.46 2.79 6.36
CA PRO A 34 -11.87 3.10 6.15
C PRO A 34 -12.74 2.19 7.00
N ASP A 35 -13.71 2.79 7.71
CA ASP A 35 -14.70 2.06 8.48
C ASP A 35 -16.07 2.46 7.95
N ASP A 36 -16.63 1.59 7.11
CA ASP A 36 -17.94 1.81 6.50
C ASP A 36 -19.10 1.66 7.50
N LEU A 37 -18.78 1.19 8.71
CA LEU A 37 -19.76 0.98 9.76
C LEU A 37 -19.91 2.17 10.73
N LEU A 38 -19.05 3.19 10.61
CA LEU A 38 -19.18 4.39 11.43
C LEU A 38 -20.16 5.36 10.81
N GLU A 39 -21.20 5.71 11.57
CA GLU A 39 -22.18 6.73 11.18
C GLU A 39 -21.58 8.13 11.12
N THR A 40 -20.48 8.35 11.84
CA THR A 40 -19.71 9.57 11.78
C THR A 40 -18.37 9.28 11.10
N PRO A 41 -17.94 10.11 10.12
CA PRO A 41 -16.62 9.94 9.50
C PRO A 41 -15.56 10.27 10.56
N GLY A 42 -15.33 9.34 11.45
CA GLY A 42 -14.25 9.37 12.41
C GLY A 42 -13.02 8.68 11.83
N VAL A 43 -11.86 9.22 12.18
CA VAL A 43 -10.60 8.57 11.89
C VAL A 43 -10.52 7.33 12.76
N ASN A 44 -10.68 6.16 12.18
CA ASN A 44 -10.51 4.90 12.90
C ASN A 44 -9.07 4.44 12.76
N ARG A 45 -8.26 4.83 13.75
CA ARG A 45 -6.84 4.49 13.78
C ARG A 45 -6.67 3.04 14.18
N SER A 46 -6.03 2.28 13.30
CA SER A 46 -5.80 0.85 13.50
C SER A 46 -4.33 0.59 13.75
N ASP A 47 -4.04 -0.34 14.66
CA ASP A 47 -2.71 -0.90 14.84
C ASP A 47 -2.56 -2.09 13.90
N ILE A 48 -1.51 -2.09 13.10
CA ILE A 48 -1.29 -3.09 12.06
C ILE A 48 0.06 -3.76 12.31
N ARG A 49 0.06 -5.09 12.24
CA ARG A 49 1.26 -5.90 12.26
C ARG A 49 1.29 -6.78 11.02
N ILE A 50 2.35 -6.69 10.24
CA ILE A 50 2.53 -7.50 9.04
C ILE A 50 3.59 -8.54 9.34
N ASP A 51 3.17 -9.80 9.35
CA ASP A 51 4.02 -10.97 9.50
C ASP A 51 4.24 -11.63 8.14
N PRO A 52 5.19 -12.59 8.02
CA PRO A 52 5.42 -13.28 6.74
C PRO A 52 4.24 -14.08 6.21
N ASP A 53 3.27 -14.44 7.06
CA ASP A 53 2.14 -15.28 6.70
C ASP A 53 0.77 -14.62 6.85
N LYS A 54 0.69 -13.50 7.58
CA LYS A 54 -0.59 -12.86 7.89
C LYS A 54 -0.43 -11.38 8.23
N VAL A 55 -1.56 -10.68 8.17
CA VAL A 55 -1.69 -9.30 8.64
C VAL A 55 -2.66 -9.29 9.81
N LEU A 56 -2.25 -8.70 10.92
CA LEU A 56 -3.10 -8.48 12.08
C LEU A 56 -3.54 -7.02 12.10
N ILE A 57 -4.85 -6.80 12.12
CA ILE A 57 -5.44 -5.47 12.17
C ILE A 57 -6.21 -5.36 13.48
N ARG A 58 -5.76 -4.46 14.35
CA ARG A 58 -6.40 -4.21 15.64
C ARG A 58 -7.05 -2.84 15.63
N ARG A 59 -8.35 -2.82 15.85
CA ARG A 59 -9.14 -1.59 15.89
C ARG A 59 -10.28 -1.70 16.87
N GLU A 60 -10.90 -0.57 17.21
CA GLU A 60 -12.10 -0.52 18.03
C GLU A 60 -13.32 -0.38 17.16
N MET A 61 -14.34 -1.18 17.45
CA MET A 61 -15.66 -1.09 16.81
C MET A 61 -16.71 -0.96 17.92
N GLY A 62 -17.40 0.18 17.91
CA GLY A 62 -18.43 0.44 18.92
C GLY A 62 -17.90 0.38 20.36
N GLY A 63 -16.66 0.80 20.60
CA GLY A 63 -16.02 0.77 21.91
C GLY A 63 -15.42 -0.60 22.28
N LEU A 64 -15.57 -1.61 21.43
CA LEU A 64 -15.01 -2.94 21.65
C LEU A 64 -13.73 -3.16 20.86
N PRO A 65 -12.65 -3.69 21.45
CA PRO A 65 -11.46 -4.04 20.70
C PRO A 65 -11.74 -5.23 19.78
N LEU A 66 -11.34 -5.10 18.53
CA LEU A 66 -11.46 -6.13 17.52
C LEU A 66 -10.10 -6.38 16.89
N THR A 67 -9.71 -7.66 16.80
CA THR A 67 -8.50 -8.06 16.08
C THR A 67 -8.90 -8.93 14.89
N LEU A 68 -8.50 -8.49 13.70
CA LEU A 68 -8.68 -9.26 12.48
C LEU A 68 -7.35 -9.91 12.11
N SER A 69 -7.38 -11.20 11.77
CA SER A 69 -6.24 -11.91 11.22
C SER A 69 -6.53 -12.22 9.75
N VAL A 70 -5.75 -11.62 8.86
CA VAL A 70 -5.97 -11.75 7.41
C VAL A 70 -4.79 -12.50 6.81
N PRO A 71 -5.02 -13.66 6.15
CA PRO A 71 -3.92 -14.39 5.52
C PRO A 71 -3.22 -13.54 4.47
N LEU A 72 -1.90 -13.55 4.46
CA LEU A 72 -1.12 -12.77 3.50
C LEU A 72 -1.46 -13.18 2.06
N GLY A 73 -1.69 -14.46 1.81
CA GLY A 73 -2.06 -14.98 0.50
C GLY A 73 -3.39 -14.47 -0.05
N SER A 74 -4.24 -13.84 0.79
CA SER A 74 -5.49 -13.23 0.32
C SER A 74 -5.29 -11.84 -0.27
N TYR A 75 -4.11 -11.24 -0.08
CA TYR A 75 -3.77 -9.96 -0.69
C TYR A 75 -3.37 -10.14 -2.15
N SER A 76 -3.80 -9.22 -2.99
CA SER A 76 -3.55 -9.27 -4.44
C SER A 76 -2.11 -8.92 -4.81
N GLY A 77 -1.50 -8.03 -4.06
CA GLY A 77 -0.14 -7.59 -4.33
C GLY A 77 0.17 -6.25 -3.68
N ILE A 78 1.33 -5.70 -4.03
CA ILE A 78 1.78 -4.38 -3.59
C ILE A 78 1.47 -3.40 -4.71
N ALA A 79 0.51 -2.51 -4.48
CA ALA A 79 0.02 -1.60 -5.50
C ALA A 79 0.63 -0.21 -5.35
N ALA A 80 1.03 0.37 -6.46
CA ALA A 80 1.45 1.76 -6.56
C ALA A 80 0.35 2.60 -7.19
N LYS A 81 0.08 3.75 -6.60
CA LYS A 81 -0.91 4.70 -7.09
C LYS A 81 -0.29 6.09 -7.15
N VAL A 82 -0.55 6.80 -8.23
CA VAL A 82 -0.15 8.19 -8.40
C VAL A 82 -1.39 9.07 -8.43
N THR A 83 -1.41 10.08 -7.57
CA THR A 83 -2.51 11.06 -7.52
C THR A 83 -1.94 12.46 -7.58
N VAL A 84 -2.79 13.42 -7.97
CA VAL A 84 -2.44 14.83 -7.97
C VAL A 84 -3.14 15.49 -6.80
N ASN A 85 -2.37 16.21 -5.97
CA ASN A 85 -2.95 17.05 -4.93
C ASN A 85 -3.51 18.31 -5.60
N GLU A 86 -4.83 18.48 -5.59
CA GLU A 86 -5.50 19.57 -6.27
C GLU A 86 -5.18 20.96 -5.69
N ILE A 87 -4.76 21.02 -4.43
CA ILE A 87 -4.44 22.27 -3.74
C ILE A 87 -3.03 22.76 -4.12
N THR A 88 -2.05 21.85 -4.10
CA THR A 88 -0.64 22.17 -4.33
C THR A 88 -0.19 21.87 -5.75
N ASP A 89 -0.99 21.18 -6.55
CA ASP A 89 -0.68 20.68 -7.89
C ASP A 89 0.54 19.74 -7.91
N GLU A 90 0.88 19.18 -6.76
CA GLU A 90 1.97 18.22 -6.63
C GLU A 90 1.47 16.78 -6.82
N LEU A 91 2.35 15.93 -7.34
CA LEU A 91 2.09 14.50 -7.43
C LEU A 91 2.34 13.84 -6.08
N GLU A 92 1.41 12.97 -5.70
CA GLU A 92 1.55 12.10 -4.55
C GLU A 92 1.60 10.65 -5.00
N TYR A 93 2.51 9.90 -4.39
CA TYR A 93 2.72 8.48 -4.65
C TYR A 93 2.31 7.68 -3.43
N GLN A 94 1.54 6.62 -3.65
CA GLN A 94 1.10 5.73 -2.57
C GLN A 94 1.52 4.30 -2.87
N VAL A 95 1.91 3.59 -1.82
CA VAL A 95 2.14 2.15 -1.85
C VAL A 95 1.10 1.50 -0.94
N VAL A 96 0.35 0.56 -1.47
CA VAL A 96 -0.77 -0.07 -0.78
C VAL A 96 -0.64 -1.58 -0.85
N LEU A 97 -0.77 -2.25 0.28
CA LEU A 97 -0.97 -3.70 0.31
C LEU A 97 -2.44 -3.95 -0.04
N LEU A 98 -2.67 -4.37 -1.29
CA LEU A 98 -4.00 -4.36 -1.88
C LEU A 98 -4.75 -5.64 -1.62
N HIS A 99 -5.94 -5.50 -1.03
CA HIS A 99 -6.89 -6.58 -0.83
C HIS A 99 -8.12 -6.34 -1.70
N ARG A 100 -8.77 -7.42 -2.11
CA ARG A 100 -10.02 -7.38 -2.84
C ARG A 100 -11.11 -6.63 -2.07
N ASP A 101 -11.15 -6.83 -0.75
CA ASP A 101 -11.98 -6.04 0.16
C ASP A 101 -11.21 -4.76 0.53
N HIS A 102 -11.73 -3.63 0.08
CA HIS A 102 -11.10 -2.32 0.31
C HIS A 102 -10.83 -2.04 1.79
N ALA A 103 -11.71 -2.50 2.68
CA ALA A 103 -11.55 -2.31 4.12
C ALA A 103 -10.34 -3.03 4.70
N LEU A 104 -9.79 -4.01 4.00
CA LEU A 104 -8.62 -4.79 4.43
C LEU A 104 -7.33 -4.37 3.71
N SER A 105 -7.40 -3.44 2.77
CA SER A 105 -6.21 -2.88 2.11
C SER A 105 -5.46 -1.97 3.08
N ILE A 106 -4.14 -2.08 3.07
CA ILE A 106 -3.27 -1.38 4.02
C ILE A 106 -2.44 -0.33 3.29
N PRO A 107 -2.60 0.97 3.61
CA PRO A 107 -1.71 2.00 3.08
C PRO A 107 -0.34 1.89 3.75
N LEU A 108 0.69 1.53 2.97
CA LEU A 108 2.03 1.30 3.50
C LEU A 108 2.87 2.58 3.50
N LEU A 109 2.70 3.42 2.50
CA LEU A 109 3.49 4.65 2.35
C LEU A 109 2.74 5.64 1.48
N THR A 110 2.83 6.92 1.85
CA THR A 110 2.41 8.05 1.02
C THR A 110 3.53 9.08 1.00
N GLY A 111 3.88 9.60 -0.15
CA GLY A 111 4.94 10.58 -0.26
C GLY A 111 4.99 11.24 -1.62
N THR A 112 5.90 12.21 -1.75
CA THR A 112 6.10 13.00 -2.96
C THR A 112 7.39 12.64 -3.71
N ASP A 113 8.24 11.80 -3.12
CA ASP A 113 9.48 11.33 -3.73
C ASP A 113 9.21 10.04 -4.52
N MET A 114 9.26 10.15 -5.84
CA MET A 114 8.97 9.04 -6.75
C MET A 114 9.98 7.89 -6.61
N GLU A 115 11.27 8.19 -6.53
CA GLU A 115 12.32 7.17 -6.43
C GLU A 115 12.22 6.40 -5.12
N LEU A 116 12.07 7.12 -4.01
CA LEU A 116 11.94 6.51 -2.69
C LEU A 116 10.68 5.64 -2.62
N THR A 117 9.57 6.12 -3.15
CA THR A 117 8.33 5.37 -3.18
C THR A 117 8.45 4.10 -4.02
N ALA A 118 9.12 4.18 -5.17
CA ALA A 118 9.39 3.00 -6.01
C ALA A 118 10.26 1.98 -5.28
N ASP A 119 11.25 2.44 -4.52
CA ASP A 119 12.11 1.57 -3.71
C ASP A 119 11.30 0.81 -2.65
N TYR A 120 10.40 1.49 -1.95
CA TYR A 120 9.51 0.84 -0.98
C TYR A 120 8.53 -0.12 -1.64
N TRP A 121 8.00 0.24 -2.80
CA TRP A 121 7.11 -0.62 -3.58
C TRP A 121 7.79 -1.96 -3.89
N GLU A 122 9.02 -1.93 -4.40
CA GLU A 122 9.79 -3.14 -4.66
C GLU A 122 10.18 -3.89 -3.39
N ALA A 123 10.63 -3.16 -2.36
CA ALA A 123 11.05 -3.77 -1.10
C ALA A 123 9.93 -4.55 -0.41
N TRP A 124 8.72 -4.01 -0.42
CA TRP A 124 7.54 -4.71 0.11
C TRP A 124 7.19 -5.95 -0.71
N SER A 125 7.27 -5.86 -2.03
CA SER A 125 7.06 -7.01 -2.91
C SER A 125 8.04 -8.14 -2.59
N ASP A 126 9.31 -7.80 -2.43
CA ASP A 126 10.35 -8.78 -2.09
C ASP A 126 10.14 -9.37 -0.70
N ALA A 127 9.82 -8.53 0.29
CA ALA A 127 9.64 -8.99 1.67
C ALA A 127 8.43 -9.92 1.83
N LEU A 128 7.34 -9.67 1.11
CA LEU A 128 6.09 -10.42 1.24
C LEU A 128 5.90 -11.47 0.14
N ALA A 129 6.79 -11.53 -0.85
CA ALA A 129 6.69 -12.40 -2.02
C ALA A 129 5.35 -12.22 -2.74
N LEU A 130 4.94 -10.98 -2.93
CA LEU A 130 3.71 -10.61 -3.63
C LEU A 130 4.04 -9.84 -4.91
N PRO A 131 3.16 -9.91 -5.93
CA PRO A 131 3.41 -9.20 -7.18
C PRO A 131 3.30 -7.68 -7.03
N LEU A 132 3.99 -6.97 -7.91
CA LEU A 132 3.84 -5.53 -8.06
C LEU A 132 2.63 -5.20 -8.93
N LEU A 133 1.78 -4.32 -8.44
CA LEU A 133 0.57 -3.86 -9.12
C LEU A 133 0.61 -2.35 -9.27
N THR A 134 -0.16 -1.85 -10.22
CA THR A 134 -0.45 -0.41 -10.33
C THR A 134 -1.96 -0.20 -10.27
N ILE A 135 -2.40 0.92 -9.73
CA ILE A 135 -3.80 1.31 -9.70
C ILE A 135 -4.01 2.46 -10.67
N ASP A 136 -4.90 2.28 -11.65
CA ASP A 136 -5.27 3.32 -12.59
C ASP A 136 -6.21 4.35 -11.97
N SER A 137 -6.44 5.47 -12.66
CA SER A 137 -7.32 6.54 -12.20
C SER A 137 -8.77 6.09 -12.00
N ASP A 138 -9.18 5.02 -12.66
CA ASP A 138 -10.51 4.41 -12.49
C ASP A 138 -10.58 3.40 -11.32
N GLY A 139 -9.48 3.20 -10.60
CA GLY A 139 -9.39 2.25 -9.50
C GLY A 139 -9.04 0.83 -9.92
N THR A 140 -8.85 0.56 -11.21
CA THR A 140 -8.51 -0.77 -11.69
C THR A 140 -7.05 -1.09 -11.43
N SER A 141 -6.77 -2.26 -10.86
CA SER A 141 -5.40 -2.72 -10.66
C SER A 141 -4.90 -3.50 -11.87
N LYS A 142 -3.61 -3.32 -12.16
CA LYS A 142 -2.93 -4.05 -13.25
C LYS A 142 -1.62 -4.61 -12.74
N LEU A 143 -1.26 -5.80 -13.25
CA LEU A 143 0.01 -6.42 -12.93
C LEU A 143 1.17 -5.64 -13.55
N ALA A 144 2.15 -5.28 -12.73
CA ALA A 144 3.40 -4.66 -13.19
C ALA A 144 4.55 -5.67 -13.25
N ARG A 145 4.66 -6.53 -12.22
CA ARG A 145 5.69 -7.57 -12.16
C ARG A 145 5.26 -8.70 -11.24
N LEU A 146 5.53 -9.94 -11.63
CA LEU A 146 5.33 -11.11 -10.77
C LEU A 146 6.33 -11.09 -9.60
N ALA A 147 5.91 -11.71 -8.52
CA ALA A 147 6.75 -11.84 -7.33
C ALA A 147 7.99 -12.71 -7.59
#